data_7a0e7d6c74301fddbcfa0c34718b5f64
#
_entry.id   7a0e7d6c74301fddbcfa0c34718b5f64
#
_cell.length_a   1.000
_cell.length_b   1.000
_cell.length_c   1.000
_cell.angle_alpha   90.00
_cell.angle_beta   90.00
_cell.angle_gamma   90.00
#
_symmetry.space_group_name_H-M   'P 1'
#
loop_
_entity.id
_entity.type
_entity.pdbx_description
1 polymer ?
#
loop_
_entity_poly.entity_id
_entity_poly.type
_entity_poly.pdbx_seq_one_letter_code
_entity_poly.pdbx_strand_id
1 'polypeptide(L)'
;EILDRNGVVLASSQPCRSIWADPSFLKDVDPEKMKALARILNMKYSTLMKKIRQSSSPNFTYLARSQDLDTAEAVRQLGIPGIGISPEMRRQYPDGPAMAHIVGYTGWDDRGQEGVELARDRVLSGQRGARRVIRDRHGRIVDDVWAKEALPGQDVSLAIDSRVQFIAYEALKRAIDKTQAKAGAVVVADVNTGEIIALANAPTYDPNDRSTVRFERVRNRVLTDQFEPGSTMKPFAIAKALDMGIIDPLTTIQTAPGKLTIGDRTIGDTHDYGLLTVAEVVAKSSNIGTAKIALEISPQTLYETYSELGFGKAPQIGFPGATSGRLRPGKTWRPVEQATISYGHGVTVSLMQMVRAYTALARNGDVIDLTLFKRDPNEKLQGTQVFKPETARRMRAMMMAT
;
A
#
# COMPACT_ATOMS: atom_id res chain seq x y z
N GLU A 1 13.51 11.10 -7.56
CA GLU A 1 13.63 10.10 -6.48
C GLU A 1 12.32 9.96 -5.69
N ILE A 2 12.18 8.86 -4.94
CA ILE A 2 11.17 8.72 -3.90
C ILE A 2 11.90 8.77 -2.57
N LEU A 3 11.48 9.67 -1.69
CA LEU A 3 12.14 9.95 -0.42
C LEU A 3 11.19 9.65 0.74
N ASP A 4 11.75 9.22 1.87
CA ASP A 4 11.02 9.19 3.14
C ASP A 4 10.83 10.61 3.73
N ARG A 5 10.16 10.73 4.86
CA ARG A 5 9.91 12.02 5.53
C ARG A 5 11.18 12.78 5.93
N ASN A 6 12.30 12.06 6.09
CA ASN A 6 13.60 12.58 6.52
C ASN A 6 14.57 12.80 5.36
N GLY A 7 14.14 12.55 4.11
CA GLY A 7 14.97 12.66 2.91
C GLY A 7 15.81 11.41 2.60
N VAL A 8 15.54 10.29 3.27
CA VAL A 8 16.18 9.01 2.94
C VAL A 8 15.65 8.50 1.61
N VAL A 9 16.54 8.07 0.71
CA VAL A 9 16.18 7.58 -0.62
C VAL A 9 15.56 6.19 -0.53
N LEU A 10 14.30 6.08 -0.96
CA LEU A 10 13.54 4.84 -1.03
C LEU A 10 13.51 4.22 -2.42
N ALA A 11 13.63 5.06 -3.46
CA ALA A 11 13.80 4.65 -4.84
C ALA A 11 14.57 5.70 -5.64
N SER A 12 15.53 5.27 -6.44
CA SER A 12 16.32 6.13 -7.32
C SER A 12 16.60 5.45 -8.65
N SER A 13 16.90 6.25 -9.68
CA SER A 13 17.34 5.74 -10.98
C SER A 13 18.85 5.88 -11.10
N GLN A 14 19.53 4.79 -11.40
CA GLN A 14 20.96 4.74 -11.59
C GLN A 14 21.31 4.51 -13.06
N PRO A 15 22.33 5.20 -13.60
CA PRO A 15 22.78 4.98 -14.97
C PRO A 15 23.29 3.55 -15.15
N CYS A 16 22.83 2.90 -16.20
CA CYS A 16 23.28 1.59 -16.63
C CYS A 16 23.35 1.55 -18.16
N ARG A 17 23.56 0.38 -18.73
CA ARG A 17 23.67 0.17 -20.18
C ARG A 17 22.82 -1.02 -20.61
N SER A 18 22.21 -0.90 -21.78
CA SER A 18 21.66 -2.02 -22.54
C SER A 18 22.65 -2.44 -23.59
N ILE A 19 22.84 -3.74 -23.73
CA ILE A 19 23.64 -4.37 -24.77
C ILE A 19 22.68 -5.03 -25.76
N TRP A 20 22.79 -4.63 -27.00
CA TRP A 20 21.94 -5.11 -28.08
C TRP A 20 22.76 -5.58 -29.28
N ALA A 21 22.18 -6.34 -30.15
CA ALA A 21 22.78 -6.82 -31.36
C ALA A 21 21.95 -6.49 -32.58
N ASP A 22 22.62 -6.19 -33.69
CA ASP A 22 22.08 -6.27 -35.04
C ASP A 22 22.47 -7.62 -35.62
N PRO A 23 21.54 -8.60 -35.71
CA PRO A 23 21.84 -9.94 -36.21
C PRO A 23 22.42 -9.97 -37.62
N SER A 24 22.15 -8.96 -38.45
CA SER A 24 22.62 -8.92 -39.84
C SER A 24 24.14 -8.81 -39.95
N PHE A 25 24.80 -8.19 -38.94
CA PHE A 25 26.24 -8.03 -38.88
C PHE A 25 26.98 -9.18 -38.17
N LEU A 26 26.26 -10.13 -37.58
CA LEU A 26 26.86 -11.16 -36.73
C LEU A 26 27.13 -12.48 -37.45
N LYS A 27 26.87 -12.59 -38.78
CA LYS A 27 26.98 -13.84 -39.54
C LYS A 27 28.42 -14.37 -39.63
N ASP A 28 29.39 -13.47 -39.73
CA ASP A 28 30.80 -13.79 -39.96
C ASP A 28 31.71 -13.41 -38.77
N VAL A 29 31.13 -13.25 -37.58
CA VAL A 29 31.87 -12.88 -36.35
C VAL A 29 32.59 -14.11 -35.79
N ASP A 30 33.84 -13.92 -35.36
CA ASP A 30 34.66 -14.93 -34.70
C ASP A 30 33.91 -15.57 -33.51
N PRO A 31 33.72 -16.90 -33.53
CA PRO A 31 33.06 -17.63 -32.43
C PRO A 31 33.71 -17.42 -31.07
N GLU A 32 35.03 -17.19 -31.00
CA GLU A 32 35.72 -16.94 -29.73
C GLU A 32 35.33 -15.60 -29.13
N LYS A 33 35.17 -14.56 -29.95
CA LYS A 33 34.62 -13.27 -29.48
C LYS A 33 33.19 -13.40 -28.95
N MET A 34 32.35 -14.19 -29.62
CA MET A 34 30.97 -14.44 -29.17
C MET A 34 30.94 -15.28 -27.86
N LYS A 35 31.86 -16.22 -27.66
CA LYS A 35 32.03 -16.93 -26.39
C LYS A 35 32.52 -15.98 -25.28
N ALA A 36 33.42 -15.06 -25.60
CA ALA A 36 33.88 -14.03 -24.66
C ALA A 36 32.72 -13.09 -24.26
N LEU A 37 31.90 -12.66 -25.22
CA LEU A 37 30.70 -11.87 -24.96
C LEU A 37 29.73 -12.60 -24.03
N ALA A 38 29.49 -13.90 -24.29
CA ALA A 38 28.61 -14.71 -23.44
C ALA A 38 29.14 -14.79 -21.99
N ARG A 39 30.47 -14.93 -21.81
CA ARG A 39 31.11 -14.93 -20.48
C ARG A 39 30.95 -13.59 -19.76
N ILE A 40 31.20 -12.47 -20.45
CA ILE A 40 31.03 -11.10 -19.89
C ILE A 40 29.58 -10.88 -19.47
N LEU A 41 28.60 -11.33 -20.25
CA LEU A 41 27.17 -11.21 -19.97
C LEU A 41 26.64 -12.27 -19.00
N ASN A 42 27.51 -13.10 -18.42
CA ASN A 42 27.18 -14.19 -17.51
C ASN A 42 26.06 -15.10 -18.04
N MET A 43 26.14 -15.47 -19.31
CA MET A 43 25.17 -16.37 -19.94
C MET A 43 25.85 -17.48 -20.73
N LYS A 44 25.13 -18.60 -20.95
CA LYS A 44 25.63 -19.69 -21.80
C LYS A 44 25.69 -19.22 -23.25
N TYR A 45 26.77 -19.60 -23.96
CA TYR A 45 26.92 -19.30 -25.39
C TYR A 45 25.70 -19.74 -26.22
N SER A 46 25.15 -20.93 -25.92
CA SER A 46 23.94 -21.42 -26.60
C SER A 46 22.73 -20.50 -26.39
N THR A 47 22.59 -19.91 -25.19
CA THR A 47 21.53 -18.97 -24.87
C THR A 47 21.71 -17.65 -25.64
N LEU A 48 22.93 -17.14 -25.71
CA LEU A 48 23.26 -15.95 -26.48
C LEU A 48 22.92 -16.15 -27.97
N MET A 49 23.37 -17.24 -28.56
CA MET A 49 23.11 -17.56 -29.96
C MET A 49 21.61 -17.79 -30.24
N LYS A 50 20.90 -18.38 -29.30
CA LYS A 50 19.44 -18.56 -29.41
C LYS A 50 18.71 -17.22 -29.43
N LYS A 51 19.07 -16.26 -28.55
CA LYS A 51 18.52 -14.90 -28.53
C LYS A 51 18.71 -14.20 -29.87
N ILE A 52 19.89 -14.31 -30.45
CA ILE A 52 20.22 -13.68 -31.74
C ILE A 52 19.41 -14.31 -32.89
N ARG A 53 19.34 -15.65 -32.95
CA ARG A 53 18.63 -16.38 -34.02
C ARG A 53 17.11 -16.25 -33.94
N GLN A 54 16.55 -16.14 -32.74
CA GLN A 54 15.11 -16.03 -32.49
C GLN A 54 14.62 -14.59 -32.36
N SER A 55 15.44 -13.60 -32.77
CA SER A 55 15.04 -12.20 -32.78
C SER A 55 13.80 -12.02 -33.68
N SER A 56 12.82 -11.31 -33.17
CA SER A 56 11.63 -10.88 -33.93
C SER A 56 11.94 -9.75 -34.91
N SER A 57 13.07 -9.08 -34.75
CA SER A 57 13.55 -8.02 -35.65
C SER A 57 14.84 -8.45 -36.33
N PRO A 58 14.98 -8.30 -37.66
CA PRO A 58 16.18 -8.65 -38.38
C PRO A 58 17.42 -7.82 -37.99
N ASN A 59 17.20 -6.61 -37.47
CA ASN A 59 18.26 -5.62 -37.25
C ASN A 59 18.42 -5.22 -35.78
N PHE A 60 17.65 -5.81 -34.85
CA PHE A 60 17.73 -5.43 -33.45
C PHE A 60 17.25 -6.53 -32.51
N THR A 61 18.08 -6.85 -31.51
CA THR A 61 17.68 -7.68 -30.36
C THR A 61 18.45 -7.29 -29.11
N TYR A 62 17.76 -7.17 -27.97
CA TYR A 62 18.44 -7.02 -26.70
C TYR A 62 19.14 -8.33 -26.30
N LEU A 63 20.44 -8.27 -26.05
CA LEU A 63 21.20 -9.38 -25.47
C LEU A 63 21.11 -9.35 -23.94
N ALA A 64 21.40 -8.20 -23.35
CA ALA A 64 21.28 -7.95 -21.91
C ALA A 64 20.88 -6.51 -21.65
N ARG A 65 20.02 -6.30 -20.66
CA ARG A 65 19.60 -4.98 -20.20
C ARG A 65 20.13 -4.74 -18.78
N SER A 66 20.07 -3.48 -18.34
CA SER A 66 20.45 -3.07 -16.98
C SER A 66 21.86 -3.52 -16.57
N GLN A 67 22.82 -3.47 -17.50
CA GLN A 67 24.21 -3.85 -17.26
C GLN A 67 24.99 -2.69 -16.64
N ASP A 68 25.92 -3.01 -15.75
CA ASP A 68 26.80 -2.05 -15.12
C ASP A 68 27.76 -1.43 -16.17
N LEU A 69 28.28 -0.25 -15.86
CA LEU A 69 29.17 0.50 -16.78
C LEU A 69 30.44 -0.29 -17.13
N ASP A 70 31.01 -1.02 -16.16
CA ASP A 70 32.22 -1.84 -16.35
C ASP A 70 31.96 -3.02 -17.30
N THR A 71 30.81 -3.69 -17.14
CA THR A 71 30.36 -4.76 -18.05
C THR A 71 30.22 -4.23 -19.48
N ALA A 72 29.60 -3.07 -19.63
CA ALA A 72 29.43 -2.43 -20.94
C ALA A 72 30.77 -2.04 -21.57
N GLU A 73 31.72 -1.56 -20.78
CA GLU A 73 33.05 -1.23 -21.25
C GLU A 73 33.81 -2.49 -21.70
N ALA A 74 33.73 -3.56 -20.93
CA ALA A 74 34.33 -4.86 -21.32
C ALA A 74 33.74 -5.38 -22.64
N VAL A 75 32.42 -5.21 -22.86
CA VAL A 75 31.79 -5.56 -24.16
C VAL A 75 32.29 -4.67 -25.27
N ARG A 76 32.46 -3.35 -25.05
CA ARG A 76 32.99 -2.43 -26.05
C ARG A 76 34.39 -2.81 -26.51
N GLN A 77 35.25 -3.23 -25.57
CA GLN A 77 36.63 -3.65 -25.86
C GLN A 77 36.74 -4.89 -26.74
N LEU A 78 35.69 -5.75 -26.81
CA LEU A 78 35.67 -6.87 -27.73
C LEU A 78 35.64 -6.46 -29.20
N GLY A 79 35.17 -5.24 -29.51
CA GLY A 79 35.10 -4.70 -30.86
C GLY A 79 34.32 -5.60 -31.82
N ILE A 80 33.16 -6.13 -31.39
CA ILE A 80 32.33 -7.00 -32.22
C ILE A 80 31.45 -6.14 -33.11
N PRO A 81 31.55 -6.23 -34.45
CA PRO A 81 30.63 -5.57 -35.35
C PRO A 81 29.19 -6.01 -35.10
N GLY A 82 28.26 -5.05 -35.09
CA GLY A 82 26.84 -5.34 -34.84
C GLY A 82 26.44 -5.46 -33.37
N ILE A 83 27.37 -5.34 -32.43
CA ILE A 83 27.05 -5.18 -31.01
C ILE A 83 27.01 -3.71 -30.66
N GLY A 84 25.88 -3.24 -30.17
CA GLY A 84 25.67 -1.87 -29.74
C GLY A 84 25.43 -1.76 -28.23
N ILE A 85 25.75 -0.59 -27.69
CA ILE A 85 25.58 -0.23 -26.28
C ILE A 85 24.77 1.06 -26.25
N SER A 86 23.66 1.03 -25.52
CA SER A 86 22.80 2.21 -25.36
C SER A 86 22.70 2.59 -23.88
N PRO A 87 22.64 3.90 -23.57
CA PRO A 87 22.33 4.37 -22.23
C PRO A 87 20.97 3.86 -21.79
N GLU A 88 20.90 3.41 -20.55
CA GLU A 88 19.67 2.99 -19.89
C GLU A 88 19.73 3.44 -18.43
N MET A 89 18.58 3.55 -17.78
CA MET A 89 18.47 3.77 -16.34
C MET A 89 17.93 2.52 -15.68
N ARG A 90 18.47 2.16 -14.51
CA ARG A 90 17.97 1.07 -13.69
C ARG A 90 17.37 1.65 -12.43
N ARG A 91 16.10 1.34 -12.19
CA ARG A 91 15.42 1.70 -10.95
C ARG A 91 15.93 0.80 -9.83
N GLN A 92 16.26 1.41 -8.70
CA GLN A 92 16.81 0.72 -7.53
C GLN A 92 15.99 1.08 -6.28
N TYR A 93 15.76 0.08 -5.44
CA TYR A 93 14.96 0.15 -4.22
C TYR A 93 15.81 -0.35 -3.05
N PRO A 94 16.51 0.54 -2.32
CA PRO A 94 17.49 0.13 -1.28
C PRO A 94 16.91 -0.73 -0.18
N ASP A 95 15.68 -0.44 0.26
CA ASP A 95 15.02 -1.15 1.35
C ASP A 95 14.31 -2.44 0.92
N GLY A 96 14.35 -2.79 -0.36
CA GLY A 96 13.84 -4.04 -0.91
C GLY A 96 12.45 -4.43 -0.42
N PRO A 97 12.29 -5.66 0.11
CA PRO A 97 10.97 -6.18 0.51
C PRO A 97 10.27 -5.39 1.62
N ALA A 98 11.00 -4.68 2.48
CA ALA A 98 10.41 -3.93 3.58
C ALA A 98 9.59 -2.72 3.10
N MET A 99 9.95 -2.15 1.95
CA MET A 99 9.31 -0.96 1.38
C MET A 99 8.46 -1.27 0.14
N ALA A 100 8.47 -2.51 -0.34
CA ALA A 100 7.93 -2.90 -1.63
C ALA A 100 6.49 -2.45 -1.90
N HIS A 101 5.58 -2.65 -0.94
CA HIS A 101 4.16 -2.28 -1.10
C HIS A 101 3.91 -0.77 -1.06
N ILE A 102 4.88 0.01 -0.58
CA ILE A 102 4.81 1.48 -0.56
C ILE A 102 5.35 2.03 -1.87
N VAL A 103 6.62 1.77 -2.17
CA VAL A 103 7.26 2.30 -3.37
C VAL A 103 6.70 1.68 -4.64
N GLY A 104 6.39 0.39 -4.63
CA GLY A 104 6.01 -0.36 -5.83
C GLY A 104 7.22 -0.73 -6.67
N TYR A 105 7.03 -0.80 -7.98
CA TYR A 105 8.09 -1.07 -8.97
C TYR A 105 7.72 -0.51 -10.34
N THR A 106 8.72 -0.38 -11.22
CA THR A 106 8.53 0.05 -12.60
C THR A 106 8.59 -1.12 -13.59
N GLY A 107 7.92 -0.97 -14.74
CA GLY A 107 8.03 -1.88 -15.89
C GLY A 107 9.38 -1.77 -16.60
N TRP A 108 9.54 -2.54 -17.70
CA TRP A 108 10.71 -2.44 -18.57
C TRP A 108 10.76 -1.15 -19.39
N ASP A 109 9.67 -0.43 -19.45
CA ASP A 109 9.49 0.86 -20.10
C ASP A 109 9.64 2.04 -19.14
N ASP A 110 10.12 1.78 -17.93
CA ASP A 110 10.27 2.73 -16.82
C ASP A 110 8.94 3.34 -16.32
N ARG A 111 7.80 2.70 -16.65
CA ARG A 111 6.48 3.11 -16.16
C ARG A 111 6.16 2.44 -14.83
N GLY A 112 5.60 3.21 -13.92
CA GLY A 112 5.12 2.70 -12.63
C GLY A 112 4.05 1.63 -12.82
N GLN A 113 4.20 0.48 -12.15
CA GLN A 113 3.27 -0.64 -12.20
C GLN A 113 2.46 -0.77 -10.92
N GLU A 114 3.05 -0.45 -9.79
CA GLU A 114 2.44 -0.54 -8.47
C GLU A 114 2.94 0.59 -7.56
N GLY A 115 2.28 0.79 -6.45
CA GLY A 115 2.73 1.67 -5.38
C GLY A 115 2.81 3.14 -5.77
N VAL A 116 3.75 3.85 -5.15
CA VAL A 116 4.05 5.26 -5.44
C VAL A 116 4.56 5.44 -6.86
N GLU A 117 5.31 4.46 -7.39
CA GLU A 117 5.75 4.47 -8.80
C GLU A 117 4.56 4.62 -9.75
N LEU A 118 3.48 3.89 -9.52
CA LEU A 118 2.24 4.00 -10.31
C LEU A 118 1.49 5.29 -9.98
N ALA A 119 1.28 5.58 -8.70
CA ALA A 119 0.47 6.71 -8.25
C ALA A 119 1.05 8.07 -8.68
N ARG A 120 2.37 8.15 -8.84
CA ARG A 120 3.12 9.37 -9.20
C ARG A 120 3.95 9.22 -10.47
N ASP A 121 3.62 8.26 -11.34
CA ASP A 121 4.36 8.00 -12.58
C ASP A 121 4.59 9.26 -13.40
N ARG A 122 3.59 10.12 -13.55
CA ARG A 122 3.70 11.37 -14.33
C ARG A 122 4.68 12.37 -13.72
N VAL A 123 4.81 12.41 -12.41
CA VAL A 123 5.71 13.31 -11.68
C VAL A 123 7.13 12.76 -11.74
N LEU A 124 7.29 11.46 -11.49
CA LEU A 124 8.57 10.77 -11.44
C LEU A 124 9.23 10.60 -12.80
N SER A 125 8.43 10.38 -13.87
CA SER A 125 8.95 10.09 -15.22
C SER A 125 9.53 11.30 -15.94
N GLY A 126 9.17 12.53 -15.58
CA GLY A 126 9.54 13.74 -16.32
C GLY A 126 8.98 13.75 -17.75
N GLN A 127 9.67 14.46 -18.62
CA GLN A 127 9.34 14.54 -20.05
C GLN A 127 10.50 14.04 -20.89
N ARG A 128 10.21 13.11 -21.78
CA ARG A 128 11.23 12.58 -22.70
C ARG A 128 11.64 13.66 -23.69
N GLY A 129 12.92 13.77 -23.96
CA GLY A 129 13.44 14.53 -25.08
C GLY A 129 13.09 13.86 -26.41
N ALA A 130 13.13 14.63 -27.46
CA ALA A 130 12.95 14.15 -28.83
C ALA A 130 13.99 14.80 -29.74
N ARG A 131 14.51 14.04 -30.70
CA ARG A 131 15.48 14.49 -31.66
C ARG A 131 15.06 14.08 -33.05
N ARG A 132 14.97 15.03 -33.97
CA ARG A 132 14.72 14.78 -35.38
C ARG A 132 16.00 14.93 -36.14
N VAL A 133 16.45 13.88 -36.78
CA VAL A 133 17.71 13.87 -37.56
C VAL A 133 17.42 13.48 -39.00
N ILE A 134 18.20 14.07 -39.93
CA ILE A 134 18.25 13.65 -41.33
C ILE A 134 19.35 12.61 -41.45
N ARG A 135 19.04 11.48 -42.06
CA ARG A 135 20.01 10.40 -42.34
C ARG A 135 20.24 10.28 -43.86
N ASP A 136 21.49 10.02 -44.25
CA ASP A 136 21.81 9.65 -45.63
C ASP A 136 21.34 8.22 -45.95
N ARG A 137 21.50 7.83 -47.21
CA ARG A 137 21.15 6.46 -47.69
C ARG A 137 21.93 5.32 -47.00
N HIS A 138 23.00 5.66 -46.29
CA HIS A 138 23.82 4.70 -45.51
C HIS A 138 23.49 4.74 -44.03
N GLY A 139 22.44 5.47 -43.61
CA GLY A 139 21.98 5.56 -42.23
C GLY A 139 22.80 6.52 -41.36
N ARG A 140 23.77 7.26 -41.92
CA ARG A 140 24.58 8.25 -41.19
C ARG A 140 23.80 9.54 -41.00
N ILE A 141 23.85 10.11 -39.80
CA ILE A 141 23.21 11.40 -39.49
C ILE A 141 23.98 12.49 -40.21
N VAL A 142 23.33 13.23 -41.11
CA VAL A 142 23.89 14.33 -41.90
C VAL A 142 23.48 15.68 -41.34
N ASP A 143 22.35 15.77 -40.66
CA ASP A 143 21.86 17.01 -40.07
C ASP A 143 20.96 16.78 -38.87
N ASP A 144 20.94 17.76 -37.95
CA ASP A 144 20.15 17.78 -36.71
C ASP A 144 19.13 18.91 -36.83
N VAL A 145 17.90 18.53 -37.24
CA VAL A 145 16.89 19.54 -37.61
C VAL A 145 16.19 20.11 -36.38
N TRP A 146 16.09 19.33 -35.30
CA TRP A 146 15.35 19.75 -34.11
C TRP A 146 15.65 18.83 -32.94
N ALA A 147 15.79 19.41 -31.75
CA ALA A 147 15.91 18.68 -30.50
C ALA A 147 15.02 19.32 -29.45
N LYS A 148 14.24 18.51 -28.76
CA LYS A 148 13.55 18.88 -27.53
C LYS A 148 14.33 18.29 -26.37
N GLU A 149 14.75 19.13 -25.43
CA GLU A 149 15.44 18.65 -24.23
C GLU A 149 14.55 17.78 -23.37
N ALA A 150 15.15 16.76 -22.75
CA ALA A 150 14.48 15.97 -21.73
C ALA A 150 14.38 16.80 -20.45
N LEU A 151 13.19 16.78 -19.82
CA LEU A 151 13.01 17.37 -18.50
C LEU A 151 13.03 16.25 -17.47
N PRO A 152 13.89 16.33 -16.45
CA PRO A 152 13.94 15.30 -15.40
C PRO A 152 12.61 15.25 -14.63
N GLY A 153 12.29 14.10 -14.05
CA GLY A 153 11.18 13.96 -13.11
C GLY A 153 11.45 14.71 -11.81
N GLN A 154 10.40 14.91 -11.05
CA GLN A 154 10.46 15.56 -9.74
C GLN A 154 10.51 14.51 -8.64
N ASP A 155 11.14 14.85 -7.52
CA ASP A 155 11.17 14.02 -6.34
C ASP A 155 9.81 13.99 -5.63
N VAL A 156 9.51 12.87 -5.01
CA VAL A 156 8.28 12.66 -4.24
C VAL A 156 8.66 12.31 -2.81
N SER A 157 8.25 13.16 -1.86
CA SER A 157 8.48 12.92 -0.44
C SER A 157 7.26 12.27 0.20
N LEU A 158 7.49 11.13 0.85
CA LEU A 158 6.47 10.38 1.59
C LEU A 158 6.44 10.79 3.06
N ALA A 159 5.32 10.50 3.73
CA ALA A 159 5.16 10.63 5.17
C ALA A 159 5.85 9.48 5.94
N ILE A 160 6.21 8.41 5.26
CA ILE A 160 6.87 7.22 5.81
C ILE A 160 8.19 7.60 6.51
N ASP A 161 8.41 7.05 7.71
CA ASP A 161 9.72 7.00 8.35
C ASP A 161 10.32 5.60 8.13
N SER A 162 11.41 5.51 7.39
CA SER A 162 12.03 4.23 6.99
C SER A 162 12.44 3.38 8.20
N ARG A 163 12.81 3.99 9.32
CA ARG A 163 13.16 3.28 10.57
C ARG A 163 11.94 2.63 11.21
N VAL A 164 10.82 3.37 11.30
CA VAL A 164 9.55 2.85 11.82
C VAL A 164 9.00 1.79 10.90
N GLN A 165 9.10 1.99 9.58
CA GLN A 165 8.71 1.02 8.57
C GLN A 165 9.46 -0.30 8.73
N PHE A 166 10.78 -0.24 8.92
CA PHE A 166 11.60 -1.44 9.11
C PHE A 166 11.22 -2.18 10.40
N ILE A 167 11.00 -1.46 11.51
CA ILE A 167 10.55 -2.04 12.78
C ILE A 167 9.18 -2.74 12.60
N ALA A 168 8.23 -2.07 11.93
CA ALA A 168 6.91 -2.62 11.68
C ALA A 168 6.96 -3.88 10.80
N TYR A 169 7.78 -3.84 9.75
CA TYR A 169 8.00 -4.97 8.85
C TYR A 169 8.60 -6.19 9.57
N GLU A 170 9.67 -5.99 10.34
CA GLU A 170 10.31 -7.08 11.09
C GLU A 170 9.40 -7.63 12.21
N ALA A 171 8.63 -6.78 12.87
CA ALA A 171 7.66 -7.21 13.88
C ALA A 171 6.54 -8.06 13.24
N LEU A 172 6.03 -7.63 12.09
CA LEU A 172 5.03 -8.38 11.32
C LEU A 172 5.56 -9.73 10.88
N LYS A 173 6.78 -9.78 10.34
CA LYS A 173 7.43 -11.01 9.91
C LYS A 173 7.57 -12.00 11.06
N ARG A 174 8.08 -11.55 12.21
CA ARG A 174 8.16 -12.39 13.42
C ARG A 174 6.80 -12.89 13.89
N ALA A 175 5.76 -12.05 13.83
CA ALA A 175 4.40 -12.45 14.21
C ALA A 175 3.85 -13.53 13.27
N ILE A 176 4.03 -13.39 11.96
CA ILE A 176 3.65 -14.39 10.95
C ILE A 176 4.36 -15.73 11.22
N ASP A 177 5.69 -15.67 11.42
CA ASP A 177 6.49 -16.88 11.67
C ASP A 177 6.07 -17.58 12.97
N LYS A 178 5.82 -16.82 14.04
CA LYS A 178 5.38 -17.36 15.34
C LYS A 178 3.98 -17.98 15.30
N THR A 179 3.06 -17.36 14.59
CA THR A 179 1.65 -17.78 14.55
C THR A 179 1.31 -18.68 13.39
N GLN A 180 2.26 -18.87 12.43
CA GLN A 180 2.03 -19.58 11.17
C GLN A 180 0.85 -18.98 10.37
N ALA A 181 0.63 -17.67 10.50
CA ALA A 181 -0.43 -16.98 9.78
C ALA A 181 -0.11 -16.94 8.27
N LYS A 182 -1.16 -17.00 7.45
CA LYS A 182 -1.02 -16.98 5.99
C LYS A 182 -0.66 -15.58 5.47
N ALA A 183 -1.08 -14.55 6.17
CA ALA A 183 -0.85 -13.15 5.81
C ALA A 183 -1.05 -12.25 7.03
N GLY A 184 -0.54 -11.03 6.94
CA GLY A 184 -0.74 -10.00 7.94
C GLY A 184 -0.41 -8.61 7.38
N ALA A 185 -0.82 -7.58 8.11
CA ALA A 185 -0.57 -6.21 7.76
C ALA A 185 -0.46 -5.32 9.00
N VAL A 186 0.31 -4.25 8.89
CA VAL A 186 0.49 -3.24 9.94
C VAL A 186 0.42 -1.86 9.32
N VAL A 187 -0.26 -0.93 9.99
CA VAL A 187 -0.26 0.50 9.68
C VAL A 187 0.05 1.28 10.95
N VAL A 188 0.93 2.26 10.81
CA VAL A 188 1.20 3.27 11.84
C VAL A 188 0.89 4.64 11.24
N ALA A 189 0.02 5.40 11.90
CA ALA A 189 -0.36 6.74 11.46
C ALA A 189 -0.21 7.75 12.60
N ASP A 190 0.18 8.97 12.25
CA ASP A 190 0.16 10.11 13.18
C ASP A 190 -1.27 10.65 13.27
N VAL A 191 -1.84 10.59 14.46
CA VAL A 191 -3.22 11.05 14.68
C VAL A 191 -3.38 12.56 14.58
N ASN A 192 -2.31 13.34 14.68
CA ASN A 192 -2.37 14.79 14.57
C ASN A 192 -2.36 15.26 13.11
N THR A 193 -1.65 14.55 12.25
CA THR A 193 -1.46 14.96 10.85
C THR A 193 -2.17 14.05 9.85
N GLY A 194 -2.59 12.85 10.25
CA GLY A 194 -3.11 11.83 9.34
C GLY A 194 -2.03 11.22 8.44
N GLU A 195 -0.77 11.53 8.67
CA GLU A 195 0.34 10.97 7.91
C GLU A 195 0.57 9.50 8.27
N ILE A 196 0.69 8.65 7.26
CA ILE A 196 1.03 7.23 7.41
C ILE A 196 2.54 7.13 7.58
N ILE A 197 2.97 6.75 8.78
CA ILE A 197 4.39 6.66 9.17
C ILE A 197 4.99 5.33 8.76
N ALA A 198 4.19 4.25 8.79
CA ALA A 198 4.57 2.93 8.31
C ALA A 198 3.36 2.17 7.76
N LEU A 199 3.62 1.33 6.76
CA LEU A 199 2.64 0.45 6.13
C LEU A 199 3.36 -0.82 5.69
N ALA A 200 3.15 -1.93 6.40
CA ALA A 200 3.79 -3.20 6.10
C ALA A 200 2.75 -4.29 5.78
N ASN A 201 3.08 -5.13 4.80
CA ASN A 201 2.29 -6.29 4.42
C ASN A 201 3.17 -7.55 4.37
N ALA A 202 2.59 -8.71 4.66
CA ALA A 202 3.19 -10.01 4.44
C ALA A 202 2.14 -10.98 3.86
N PRO A 203 2.49 -11.85 2.89
CA PRO A 203 3.80 -11.97 2.25
C PRO A 203 4.16 -10.74 1.40
N THR A 204 5.45 -10.57 1.12
CA THR A 204 5.99 -9.46 0.33
C THR A 204 6.85 -9.96 -0.84
N TYR A 205 7.34 -9.05 -1.67
CA TYR A 205 8.22 -9.28 -2.80
C TYR A 205 9.43 -8.35 -2.73
N ASP A 206 10.47 -8.62 -3.51
CA ASP A 206 11.58 -7.70 -3.71
C ASP A 206 11.37 -6.91 -5.03
N PRO A 207 11.20 -5.59 -5.00
CA PRO A 207 11.03 -4.80 -6.22
C PRO A 207 12.28 -4.81 -7.12
N ASN A 208 13.46 -5.15 -6.59
CA ASN A 208 14.68 -5.32 -7.38
C ASN A 208 14.74 -6.69 -8.08
N ASP A 209 14.01 -7.69 -7.61
CA ASP A 209 13.96 -9.03 -8.18
C ASP A 209 12.57 -9.35 -8.75
N ARG A 210 12.43 -9.21 -10.06
CA ARG A 210 11.15 -9.45 -10.77
C ARG A 210 10.65 -10.89 -10.66
N SER A 211 11.50 -11.86 -10.34
CA SER A 211 11.08 -13.25 -10.15
C SER A 211 10.20 -13.42 -8.90
N THR A 212 10.31 -12.51 -7.95
CA THR A 212 9.53 -12.48 -6.72
C THR A 212 8.18 -11.78 -6.88
N VAL A 213 7.98 -11.02 -7.97
CA VAL A 213 6.76 -10.26 -8.26
C VAL A 213 5.66 -11.21 -8.70
N ARG A 214 4.78 -11.56 -7.76
CA ARG A 214 3.63 -12.44 -7.97
C ARG A 214 2.38 -11.81 -7.39
N PHE A 215 1.24 -12.07 -7.96
CA PHE A 215 -0.05 -11.45 -7.58
C PHE A 215 -0.30 -11.51 -6.06
N GLU A 216 -0.08 -12.67 -5.42
CA GLU A 216 -0.32 -12.85 -3.99
C GLU A 216 0.65 -12.04 -3.11
N ARG A 217 1.84 -11.70 -3.62
CA ARG A 217 2.88 -10.95 -2.91
C ARG A 217 2.81 -9.45 -3.16
N VAL A 218 2.36 -9.03 -4.34
CA VAL A 218 2.23 -7.61 -4.72
C VAL A 218 1.04 -6.95 -4.04
N ARG A 219 0.03 -7.74 -3.70
CA ARG A 219 -1.22 -7.26 -3.12
C ARG A 219 -1.00 -6.47 -1.83
N ASN A 220 -1.37 -5.20 -1.84
CA ASN A 220 -1.32 -4.32 -0.66
C ASN A 220 -2.55 -4.59 0.24
N ARG A 221 -2.41 -5.54 1.16
CA ARG A 221 -3.50 -6.06 1.99
C ARG A 221 -4.10 -5.01 2.90
N VAL A 222 -3.31 -4.03 3.35
CA VAL A 222 -3.80 -2.89 4.14
C VAL A 222 -4.97 -2.20 3.45
N LEU A 223 -4.93 -2.10 2.11
CA LEU A 223 -5.90 -1.38 1.30
C LEU A 223 -6.96 -2.29 0.67
N THR A 224 -6.58 -3.50 0.28
CA THR A 224 -7.40 -4.37 -0.58
C THR A 224 -8.14 -5.44 0.18
N ASP A 225 -7.59 -5.93 1.32
CA ASP A 225 -8.21 -7.01 2.07
C ASP A 225 -9.37 -6.49 2.91
N GLN A 226 -10.47 -7.21 2.83
CA GLN A 226 -11.67 -6.93 3.62
C GLN A 226 -11.82 -8.01 4.68
N PHE A 227 -12.17 -7.59 5.87
CA PHE A 227 -12.47 -8.50 6.99
C PHE A 227 -13.61 -7.94 7.84
N GLU A 228 -14.26 -8.79 8.59
CA GLU A 228 -15.21 -8.38 9.63
C GLU A 228 -14.40 -7.88 10.85
N PRO A 229 -14.57 -6.60 11.26
CA PRO A 229 -13.73 -6.02 12.32
C PRO A 229 -13.94 -6.61 13.71
N GLY A 230 -15.05 -7.32 13.94
CA GLY A 230 -15.35 -7.91 15.22
C GLY A 230 -15.40 -6.86 16.34
N SER A 231 -14.91 -7.22 17.51
CA SER A 231 -14.97 -6.37 18.73
C SER A 231 -14.28 -5.01 18.61
N THR A 232 -13.42 -4.81 17.62
CA THR A 232 -12.83 -3.50 17.36
C THR A 232 -13.84 -2.46 16.86
N MET A 233 -15.05 -2.89 16.50
CA MET A 233 -16.16 -2.02 16.10
C MET A 233 -16.93 -1.44 17.29
N LYS A 234 -16.95 -2.12 18.42
CA LYS A 234 -17.76 -1.78 19.60
C LYS A 234 -17.60 -0.35 20.11
N PRO A 235 -16.38 0.21 20.18
CA PRO A 235 -16.18 1.57 20.66
C PRO A 235 -16.99 2.63 19.90
N PHE A 236 -17.24 2.44 18.63
CA PHE A 236 -17.98 3.44 17.83
C PHE A 236 -19.47 3.48 18.15
N ALA A 237 -20.13 2.34 18.36
CA ALA A 237 -21.54 2.28 18.78
C ALA A 237 -21.71 2.84 20.20
N ILE A 238 -20.82 2.47 21.12
CA ILE A 238 -20.84 2.96 22.50
C ILE A 238 -20.56 4.46 22.54
N ALA A 239 -19.60 4.96 21.77
CA ALA A 239 -19.32 6.37 21.64
C ALA A 239 -20.55 7.16 21.16
N LYS A 240 -21.29 6.61 20.18
CA LYS A 240 -22.50 7.28 19.68
C LYS A 240 -23.60 7.35 20.75
N ALA A 241 -23.80 6.30 21.51
CA ALA A 241 -24.77 6.29 22.61
C ALA A 241 -24.39 7.28 23.74
N LEU A 242 -23.09 7.40 24.07
CA LEU A 242 -22.55 8.41 24.98
C LEU A 242 -22.77 9.83 24.43
N ASP A 243 -22.52 10.01 23.15
CA ASP A 243 -22.66 11.32 22.47
C ASP A 243 -24.09 11.83 22.46
N MET A 244 -25.05 10.92 22.34
CA MET A 244 -26.48 11.19 22.41
C MET A 244 -27.00 11.35 23.84
N GLY A 245 -26.18 11.06 24.86
CA GLY A 245 -26.60 11.11 26.27
C GLY A 245 -27.54 9.97 26.67
N ILE A 246 -27.64 8.88 25.90
CA ILE A 246 -28.44 7.69 26.20
C ILE A 246 -27.84 6.93 27.37
N ILE A 247 -26.52 6.91 27.45
CA ILE A 247 -25.73 6.24 28.50
C ILE A 247 -24.63 7.15 29.02
N ASP A 248 -24.10 6.83 30.18
CA ASP A 248 -22.81 7.31 30.70
C ASP A 248 -21.93 6.12 31.12
N PRO A 249 -20.64 6.33 31.46
CA PRO A 249 -19.73 5.23 31.82
C PRO A 249 -20.17 4.35 32.97
N LEU A 250 -21.02 4.87 33.87
CA LEU A 250 -21.52 4.16 35.05
C LEU A 250 -22.92 3.54 34.84
N THR A 251 -23.58 3.84 33.73
CA THR A 251 -24.86 3.20 33.35
C THR A 251 -24.70 1.69 33.33
N THR A 252 -25.62 0.99 34.01
CA THR A 252 -25.56 -0.46 34.13
C THR A 252 -26.40 -1.16 33.07
N ILE A 253 -25.83 -2.22 32.52
CA ILE A 253 -26.43 -3.06 31.46
C ILE A 253 -26.48 -4.51 31.97
N GLN A 254 -27.68 -5.10 31.99
CA GLN A 254 -27.83 -6.52 32.36
C GLN A 254 -27.42 -7.42 31.18
N THR A 255 -26.44 -8.29 31.37
CA THR A 255 -25.92 -9.22 30.36
C THR A 255 -26.22 -10.69 30.70
N ALA A 256 -26.71 -10.99 31.93
CA ALA A 256 -27.13 -12.35 32.28
C ALA A 256 -28.31 -12.80 31.40
N PRO A 257 -28.37 -14.10 31.13
CA PRO A 257 -27.50 -15.22 31.50
C PRO A 257 -26.34 -15.46 30.48
N GLY A 258 -25.76 -14.43 29.91
CA GLY A 258 -24.70 -14.55 28.89
C GLY A 258 -25.22 -14.88 27.48
N LYS A 259 -26.54 -14.83 27.28
CA LYS A 259 -27.23 -15.05 26.01
C LYS A 259 -28.35 -14.03 25.84
N LEU A 260 -28.53 -13.52 24.61
CA LEU A 260 -29.61 -12.60 24.26
C LEU A 260 -30.26 -13.09 22.96
N THR A 261 -31.56 -13.35 23.02
CA THR A 261 -32.35 -13.71 21.83
C THR A 261 -33.01 -12.47 21.25
N ILE A 262 -32.77 -12.24 19.94
CA ILE A 262 -33.36 -11.13 19.17
C ILE A 262 -34.07 -11.77 17.96
N GLY A 263 -35.41 -11.77 18.00
CA GLY A 263 -36.20 -12.49 17.01
C GLY A 263 -35.91 -13.99 17.03
N ASP A 264 -35.43 -14.53 15.92
CA ASP A 264 -35.09 -15.95 15.73
C ASP A 264 -33.60 -16.28 16.00
N ARG A 265 -32.82 -15.32 16.41
CA ARG A 265 -31.35 -15.45 16.59
C ARG A 265 -30.94 -15.20 18.04
N THR A 266 -29.99 -15.99 18.51
CA THR A 266 -29.35 -15.80 19.81
C THR A 266 -27.90 -15.41 19.65
N ILE A 267 -27.51 -14.30 20.29
CA ILE A 267 -26.15 -13.84 20.45
C ILE A 267 -25.65 -14.15 21.85
N GLY A 268 -24.33 -14.20 22.05
CA GLY A 268 -23.76 -14.56 23.34
C GLY A 268 -22.47 -13.83 23.66
N ASP A 269 -22.19 -13.72 24.94
CA ASP A 269 -20.90 -13.41 25.50
C ASP A 269 -20.08 -14.67 25.73
N THR A 270 -18.80 -14.55 25.98
CA THR A 270 -17.91 -15.66 26.34
C THR A 270 -18.23 -16.22 27.72
N HIS A 271 -18.81 -15.41 28.60
CA HIS A 271 -19.21 -15.75 29.97
C HIS A 271 -20.53 -15.06 30.33
N ASP A 272 -21.20 -15.54 31.37
CA ASP A 272 -22.24 -14.77 32.05
C ASP A 272 -21.57 -13.71 32.94
N TYR A 273 -21.63 -12.46 32.53
CA TYR A 273 -21.06 -11.36 33.28
C TYR A 273 -22.04 -10.66 34.24
N GLY A 274 -23.32 -11.06 34.23
CA GLY A 274 -24.34 -10.44 35.07
C GLY A 274 -24.58 -8.96 34.71
N LEU A 275 -24.58 -8.10 35.71
CA LEU A 275 -24.79 -6.67 35.55
C LEU A 275 -23.43 -5.97 35.37
N LEU A 276 -23.25 -5.29 34.24
CA LEU A 276 -22.03 -4.55 33.90
C LEU A 276 -22.32 -3.05 33.79
N THR A 277 -21.39 -2.22 34.22
CA THR A 277 -21.37 -0.82 33.81
C THR A 277 -20.92 -0.71 32.32
N VAL A 278 -21.21 0.41 31.67
CA VAL A 278 -20.76 0.64 30.29
C VAL A 278 -19.21 0.56 30.19
N ALA A 279 -18.49 1.06 31.18
CA ALA A 279 -17.04 0.93 31.26
C ALA A 279 -16.62 -0.57 31.28
N GLU A 280 -17.31 -1.41 32.05
CA GLU A 280 -17.06 -2.86 32.08
C GLU A 280 -17.50 -3.56 30.80
N VAL A 281 -18.55 -3.09 30.10
CA VAL A 281 -18.92 -3.60 28.77
C VAL A 281 -17.77 -3.41 27.78
N VAL A 282 -17.09 -2.25 27.82
CA VAL A 282 -15.89 -2.00 27.02
C VAL A 282 -14.76 -2.92 27.45
N ALA A 283 -14.43 -2.92 28.74
CA ALA A 283 -13.28 -3.66 29.28
C ALA A 283 -13.39 -5.18 29.08
N LYS A 284 -14.58 -5.75 29.27
CA LYS A 284 -14.85 -7.19 29.07
C LYS A 284 -15.23 -7.54 27.63
N SER A 285 -15.35 -6.54 26.78
CA SER A 285 -15.75 -6.71 25.38
C SER A 285 -17.07 -7.48 25.22
N SER A 286 -18.10 -7.14 26.02
CA SER A 286 -19.40 -7.81 25.98
C SER A 286 -20.14 -7.54 24.66
N ASN A 287 -20.52 -8.60 23.96
CA ASN A 287 -21.37 -8.54 22.77
C ASN A 287 -22.80 -8.13 23.17
N ILE A 288 -23.33 -8.72 24.24
CA ILE A 288 -24.68 -8.45 24.72
C ILE A 288 -24.81 -7.01 25.19
N GLY A 289 -23.85 -6.53 25.99
CA GLY A 289 -23.84 -5.15 26.47
C GLY A 289 -23.81 -4.17 25.29
N THR A 290 -22.92 -4.38 24.32
CA THR A 290 -22.82 -3.53 23.14
C THR A 290 -24.09 -3.59 22.29
N ALA A 291 -24.66 -4.77 22.06
CA ALA A 291 -25.88 -4.96 21.28
C ALA A 291 -27.07 -4.22 21.91
N LYS A 292 -27.26 -4.35 23.23
CA LYS A 292 -28.32 -3.63 23.95
C LYS A 292 -28.17 -2.13 23.85
N ILE A 293 -26.95 -1.60 24.01
CA ILE A 293 -26.68 -0.17 23.84
C ILE A 293 -26.98 0.28 22.40
N ALA A 294 -26.53 -0.48 21.41
CA ALA A 294 -26.72 -0.13 20.00
C ALA A 294 -28.18 -0.15 19.57
N LEU A 295 -29.01 -1.04 20.16
CA LEU A 295 -30.45 -1.12 19.87
C LEU A 295 -31.25 0.09 20.40
N GLU A 296 -30.71 0.87 21.33
CA GLU A 296 -31.29 2.14 21.77
C GLU A 296 -31.04 3.29 20.76
N ILE A 297 -30.19 3.07 19.77
CA ILE A 297 -29.91 4.04 18.70
C ILE A 297 -30.73 3.66 17.48
N SER A 298 -31.29 4.64 16.74
CA SER A 298 -31.95 4.29 15.47
C SER A 298 -30.98 3.67 14.48
N PRO A 299 -31.40 2.65 13.69
CA PRO A 299 -30.54 2.05 12.67
C PRO A 299 -29.91 3.08 11.70
N GLN A 300 -30.69 4.08 11.35
CA GLN A 300 -30.23 5.14 10.44
C GLN A 300 -29.15 6.02 11.07
N THR A 301 -29.30 6.43 12.34
CA THR A 301 -28.30 7.19 13.08
C THR A 301 -26.97 6.44 13.21
N LEU A 302 -27.05 5.14 13.53
CA LEU A 302 -25.86 4.31 13.64
C LEU A 302 -25.15 4.11 12.29
N TYR A 303 -25.94 3.91 11.22
CA TYR A 303 -25.42 3.84 9.85
C TYR A 303 -24.71 5.14 9.43
N GLU A 304 -25.33 6.30 9.69
CA GLU A 304 -24.73 7.61 9.37
C GLU A 304 -23.41 7.80 10.12
N THR A 305 -23.37 7.47 11.41
CA THR A 305 -22.14 7.51 12.21
C THR A 305 -21.03 6.67 11.59
N TYR A 306 -21.33 5.42 11.22
CA TYR A 306 -20.35 4.54 10.58
C TYR A 306 -19.91 5.06 9.20
N SER A 307 -20.82 5.63 8.43
CA SER A 307 -20.52 6.23 7.13
C SER A 307 -19.63 7.49 7.26
N GLU A 308 -19.84 8.31 8.28
CA GLU A 308 -19.00 9.49 8.59
C GLU A 308 -17.60 9.09 9.03
N LEU A 309 -17.47 7.99 9.78
CA LEU A 309 -16.19 7.39 10.14
C LEU A 309 -15.42 6.82 8.92
N GLY A 310 -16.10 6.62 7.78
CA GLY A 310 -15.51 6.17 6.51
C GLY A 310 -15.81 4.74 6.13
N PHE A 311 -16.61 4.01 6.90
CA PHE A 311 -17.01 2.66 6.52
C PHE A 311 -17.95 2.70 5.31
N GLY A 312 -17.80 1.74 4.40
CA GLY A 312 -18.53 1.72 3.13
C GLY A 312 -17.99 2.67 2.05
N LYS A 313 -16.88 3.39 2.33
CA LYS A 313 -16.22 4.31 1.37
C LYS A 313 -14.75 3.97 1.24
N ALA A 314 -14.22 3.99 0.02
CA ALA A 314 -12.79 3.78 -0.22
C ALA A 314 -11.98 4.95 0.34
N PRO A 315 -10.99 4.72 1.23
CA PRO A 315 -10.16 5.79 1.77
C PRO A 315 -9.30 6.42 0.67
N GLN A 316 -9.27 7.75 0.63
CA GLN A 316 -8.54 8.54 -0.36
C GLN A 316 -7.16 8.92 0.21
N ILE A 317 -6.19 8.03 0.12
CA ILE A 317 -4.83 8.24 0.64
C ILE A 317 -3.82 8.70 -0.42
N GLY A 318 -4.29 8.99 -1.64
CA GLY A 318 -3.45 9.33 -2.79
C GLY A 318 -2.73 8.12 -3.41
N PHE A 319 -3.25 6.91 -3.20
CA PHE A 319 -2.69 5.63 -3.58
C PHE A 319 -3.77 4.73 -4.20
N PRO A 320 -3.47 3.95 -5.25
CA PRO A 320 -4.46 3.15 -5.93
C PRO A 320 -4.86 1.89 -5.14
N GLY A 321 -6.04 1.34 -5.46
CA GLY A 321 -6.46 0.01 -5.03
C GLY A 321 -7.19 -0.08 -3.69
N ALA A 322 -7.52 1.04 -3.05
CA ALA A 322 -8.28 1.01 -1.79
C ALA A 322 -9.70 0.49 -1.99
N THR A 323 -10.11 -0.47 -1.15
CA THR A 323 -11.48 -0.99 -1.14
C THR A 323 -12.42 -0.14 -0.31
N SER A 324 -13.71 -0.10 -0.68
CA SER A 324 -14.76 0.54 0.13
C SER A 324 -15.24 -0.33 1.29
N GLY A 325 -14.91 -1.60 1.32
CA GLY A 325 -15.59 -2.53 2.22
C GLY A 325 -17.08 -2.65 1.92
N ARG A 326 -17.86 -3.10 2.91
CA ARG A 326 -19.31 -3.23 2.77
C ARG A 326 -20.02 -2.76 4.04
N LEU A 327 -20.82 -1.71 3.91
CA LEU A 327 -21.77 -1.23 4.92
C LEU A 327 -23.13 -1.07 4.25
N ARG A 328 -24.12 -1.90 4.63
CA ARG A 328 -25.48 -1.81 4.09
C ARG A 328 -26.20 -0.59 4.67
N PRO A 329 -27.12 0.04 3.91
CA PRO A 329 -27.94 1.15 4.42
C PRO A 329 -28.72 0.79 5.68
N GLY A 330 -28.72 1.64 6.70
CA GLY A 330 -29.33 1.38 8.01
C GLY A 330 -30.81 1.03 7.94
N LYS A 331 -31.55 1.64 7.02
CA LYS A 331 -32.99 1.35 6.77
C LYS A 331 -33.28 -0.11 6.38
N THR A 332 -32.26 -0.86 5.98
CA THR A 332 -32.40 -2.28 5.62
C THR A 332 -32.06 -3.22 6.76
N TRP A 333 -31.60 -2.71 7.91
CA TRP A 333 -31.19 -3.56 9.03
C TRP A 333 -32.40 -4.06 9.84
N ARG A 334 -32.43 -5.37 10.05
CA ARG A 334 -33.29 -5.95 11.09
C ARG A 334 -32.61 -5.76 12.45
N PRO A 335 -33.36 -5.82 13.56
CA PRO A 335 -32.79 -5.62 14.90
C PRO A 335 -31.58 -6.51 15.19
N VAL A 336 -31.60 -7.78 14.78
CA VAL A 336 -30.46 -8.70 14.95
C VAL A 336 -29.26 -8.26 14.13
N GLU A 337 -29.46 -7.72 12.94
CA GLU A 337 -28.37 -7.22 12.09
C GLU A 337 -27.75 -5.96 12.67
N GLN A 338 -28.55 -5.03 13.20
CA GLN A 338 -28.08 -3.86 13.93
C GLN A 338 -27.23 -4.27 15.13
N ALA A 339 -27.71 -5.25 15.92
CA ALA A 339 -26.98 -5.81 17.05
C ALA A 339 -25.63 -6.38 16.61
N THR A 340 -25.60 -7.24 15.57
CA THR A 340 -24.36 -7.90 15.13
C THR A 340 -23.37 -6.89 14.50
N ILE A 341 -23.84 -5.92 13.74
CA ILE A 341 -23.01 -4.87 13.15
C ILE A 341 -22.33 -4.03 14.24
N SER A 342 -22.98 -3.79 15.38
CA SER A 342 -22.43 -3.01 16.48
C SER A 342 -21.16 -3.62 17.08
N TYR A 343 -21.01 -4.95 17.00
CA TYR A 343 -19.80 -5.64 17.41
C TYR A 343 -19.04 -6.29 16.24
N GLY A 344 -19.24 -5.75 15.02
CA GLY A 344 -18.37 -5.93 13.87
C GLY A 344 -18.64 -7.18 13.02
N HIS A 345 -19.86 -7.75 13.04
CA HIS A 345 -20.30 -8.81 12.14
C HIS A 345 -21.37 -8.32 11.16
N GLY A 346 -21.30 -8.77 9.90
CA GLY A 346 -22.19 -8.30 8.84
C GLY A 346 -21.78 -6.96 8.20
N VAL A 347 -20.59 -6.47 8.54
CA VAL A 347 -19.90 -5.34 7.94
C VAL A 347 -18.48 -5.79 7.58
N THR A 348 -17.97 -5.36 6.42
CA THR A 348 -16.57 -5.62 6.07
C THR A 348 -15.82 -4.31 5.84
N VAL A 349 -14.58 -4.28 6.29
CA VAL A 349 -13.71 -3.11 6.28
C VAL A 349 -12.30 -3.49 5.86
N SER A 350 -11.53 -2.50 5.38
CA SER A 350 -10.07 -2.62 5.27
C SER A 350 -9.38 -2.16 6.56
N LEU A 351 -8.12 -2.57 6.75
CA LEU A 351 -7.32 -2.07 7.87
C LEU A 351 -7.18 -0.55 7.81
N MET A 352 -7.02 0.02 6.61
CA MET A 352 -6.94 1.48 6.43
C MET A 352 -8.20 2.22 6.86
N GLN A 353 -9.40 1.66 6.60
CA GLN A 353 -10.65 2.23 7.09
C GLN A 353 -10.72 2.21 8.62
N MET A 354 -10.24 1.13 9.26
CA MET A 354 -10.18 1.06 10.73
C MET A 354 -9.24 2.14 11.30
N VAL A 355 -8.04 2.30 10.73
CA VAL A 355 -7.09 3.35 11.16
C VAL A 355 -7.73 4.73 11.04
N ARG A 356 -8.38 5.02 9.91
CA ARG A 356 -9.09 6.30 9.72
C ARG A 356 -10.19 6.52 10.77
N ALA A 357 -11.03 5.54 10.99
CA ALA A 357 -12.13 5.64 11.95
C ALA A 357 -11.64 5.88 13.38
N TYR A 358 -10.56 5.20 13.79
CA TYR A 358 -9.96 5.37 15.11
C TYR A 358 -9.35 6.74 15.35
N THR A 359 -9.05 7.51 14.30
CA THR A 359 -8.61 8.91 14.49
C THR A 359 -9.67 9.73 15.24
N ALA A 360 -10.96 9.47 15.03
CA ALA A 360 -12.03 10.17 15.75
C ALA A 360 -11.96 9.95 17.28
N LEU A 361 -11.61 8.74 17.72
CA LEU A 361 -11.45 8.43 19.15
C LEU A 361 -10.11 8.92 19.71
N ALA A 362 -9.05 8.83 18.91
CA ALA A 362 -7.72 9.28 19.32
C ALA A 362 -7.61 10.82 19.42
N ARG A 363 -8.38 11.53 18.60
CA ARG A 363 -8.49 12.99 18.58
C ARG A 363 -9.66 13.47 19.44
N ASN A 364 -10.17 14.61 19.11
CA ASN A 364 -11.30 15.27 19.82
C ASN A 364 -12.66 14.96 19.18
N GLY A 365 -12.85 13.74 18.71
CA GLY A 365 -14.08 13.30 18.07
C GLY A 365 -14.16 13.59 16.57
N ASP A 366 -13.12 14.17 16.00
CA ASP A 366 -13.02 14.48 14.58
C ASP A 366 -12.22 13.41 13.83
N VAL A 367 -12.77 12.88 12.75
CA VAL A 367 -12.10 11.98 11.83
C VAL A 367 -11.32 12.77 10.79
N ILE A 368 -10.09 12.35 10.49
CA ILE A 368 -9.22 12.99 9.50
C ILE A 368 -8.88 12.06 8.36
N ASP A 369 -8.60 12.66 7.20
CA ASP A 369 -8.12 11.91 6.06
C ASP A 369 -6.65 11.54 6.23
N LEU A 370 -6.33 10.28 5.93
CA LEU A 370 -4.98 9.77 5.95
C LEU A 370 -4.26 10.07 4.64
N THR A 371 -2.95 10.19 4.70
CA THR A 371 -2.12 10.40 3.51
C THR A 371 -0.81 9.64 3.61
N LEU A 372 -0.35 9.11 2.47
CA LEU A 372 0.97 8.53 2.33
C LEU A 372 2.05 9.59 2.05
N PHE A 373 1.64 10.79 1.62
CA PHE A 373 2.54 11.87 1.25
C PHE A 373 2.76 12.83 2.40
N LYS A 374 3.99 13.35 2.50
CA LYS A 374 4.35 14.33 3.51
C LYS A 374 3.50 15.58 3.35
N ARG A 375 2.87 16.03 4.44
CA ARG A 375 2.08 17.26 4.47
C ARG A 375 2.97 18.49 4.62
N ASP A 376 2.48 19.63 4.13
CA ASP A 376 3.06 20.91 4.49
C ASP A 376 2.84 21.16 6.00
N PRO A 377 3.89 21.48 6.77
CA PRO A 377 3.75 21.80 8.19
C PRO A 377 2.77 22.95 8.50
N ASN A 378 2.53 23.83 7.52
CA ASN A 378 1.61 24.96 7.65
C ASN A 378 0.18 24.61 7.22
N GLU A 379 -0.06 23.40 6.70
CA GLU A 379 -1.40 22.98 6.28
C GLU A 379 -2.31 22.83 7.51
N LYS A 380 -3.42 23.57 7.50
CA LYS A 380 -4.45 23.41 8.54
C LYS A 380 -5.26 22.16 8.25
N LEU A 381 -5.07 21.15 9.06
CA LEU A 381 -5.84 19.92 8.97
C LEU A 381 -7.24 20.15 9.53
N GLN A 382 -8.24 20.01 8.68
CA GLN A 382 -9.64 20.07 9.05
C GLN A 382 -10.24 18.67 9.07
N GLY A 383 -10.62 18.20 10.28
CA GLY A 383 -11.34 16.95 10.46
C GLY A 383 -12.85 17.11 10.32
N THR A 384 -13.54 16.01 10.11
CA THR A 384 -15.00 15.94 10.18
C THR A 384 -15.42 15.51 11.57
N GLN A 385 -16.18 16.37 12.27
CA GLN A 385 -16.65 16.07 13.62
C GLN A 385 -17.71 14.97 13.59
N VAL A 386 -17.46 13.85 14.26
CA VAL A 386 -18.37 12.70 14.38
C VAL A 386 -18.89 12.56 15.81
N PHE A 387 -18.04 12.81 16.80
CA PHE A 387 -18.36 12.78 18.21
C PHE A 387 -17.98 14.09 18.88
N LYS A 388 -18.60 14.41 20.02
CA LYS A 388 -18.16 15.52 20.87
C LYS A 388 -16.78 15.23 21.45
N PRO A 389 -15.95 16.26 21.71
CA PRO A 389 -14.63 16.06 22.33
C PRO A 389 -14.70 15.30 23.66
N GLU A 390 -15.72 15.59 24.46
CA GLU A 390 -15.98 14.91 25.72
C GLU A 390 -16.23 13.42 25.55
N THR A 391 -17.00 13.02 24.53
CA THR A 391 -17.28 11.63 24.18
C THR A 391 -16.01 10.89 23.83
N ALA A 392 -15.16 11.45 22.97
CA ALA A 392 -13.87 10.86 22.61
C ALA A 392 -12.96 10.69 23.85
N ARG A 393 -12.91 11.68 24.72
CA ARG A 393 -12.14 11.62 25.98
C ARG A 393 -12.62 10.48 26.89
N ARG A 394 -13.95 10.37 27.10
CA ARG A 394 -14.55 9.29 27.92
C ARG A 394 -14.29 7.92 27.34
N MET A 395 -14.42 7.78 26.01
CA MET A 395 -14.10 6.50 25.34
C MET A 395 -12.65 6.10 25.53
N ARG A 396 -11.69 7.03 25.34
CA ARG A 396 -10.27 6.74 25.61
C ARG A 396 -10.04 6.28 27.04
N ALA A 397 -10.64 6.96 28.01
CA ALA A 397 -10.51 6.58 29.42
C ALA A 397 -11.01 5.15 29.69
N MET A 398 -12.17 4.76 29.11
CA MET A 398 -12.71 3.41 29.25
C MET A 398 -11.85 2.35 28.54
N MET A 399 -11.32 2.68 27.34
CA MET A 399 -10.47 1.78 26.58
C MET A 399 -9.08 1.56 27.22
N MET A 400 -8.58 2.53 28.01
CA MET A 400 -7.32 2.36 28.76
C MET A 400 -7.46 1.45 29.98
N ALA A 401 -8.68 1.16 30.43
CA ALA A 401 -8.95 0.28 31.56
C ALA A 401 -9.13 -1.21 31.17
N THR A 402 -8.93 -1.53 29.86
CA THR A 402 -9.08 -2.90 29.30
C THR A 402 -7.82 -3.74 29.45
#